data_68819e0fb0356579f413727b8cc88f57
#
_entry.id   68819e0fb0356579f413727b8cc88f57
#
_cell.length_a   1.000
_cell.length_b   1.000
_cell.length_c   1.000
_cell.angle_alpha   90.00
_cell.angle_beta   90.00
_cell.angle_gamma   90.00
#
_symmetry.space_group_name_H-M   'P 1'
#
loop_
_entity.id
_entity.type
_entity.pdbx_description
1 polymer ?
#
loop_
_entity_poly.entity_id
_entity_poly.type
_entity_poly.pdbx_seq_one_letter_code
_entity_poly.pdbx_strand_id
1 'polypeptide(L)'
;MNASFKAYRRRIMDFRGQVGIVTGGTRGIGNAIAAKLAQRGVNLVVAARTREAAHEVAASLSNHGVKVLGMKLDVSNAEEVEKVFEETRKEFGRIDILVNNAGITKDGLLMRMREDAWDAVMDINLKGVFLCSREAVKDMTKQRYGRIINITSVAAFMGNPGQANYSASKAGIVGFTKTVAREYAVRGITVNAVAPGFIETAMTDVLPANIKDDMKKMIPLGRFGTVDDVAQAVVFLASPDAGYITGQVIHVNGGMYM
;
A
#
# COMPACT_ATOMS: atom_id res chain seq x y z
N MET A 1 -31.02 -8.67 20.11
CA MET A 1 -29.69 -8.12 19.81
C MET A 1 -29.74 -6.60 20.05
N ASN A 2 -29.06 -6.13 21.09
CA ASN A 2 -29.29 -4.81 21.74
C ASN A 2 -28.86 -3.66 20.80
N ALA A 3 -29.57 -2.54 20.81
CA ALA A 3 -29.31 -1.33 20.01
C ALA A 3 -27.86 -0.79 20.20
N SER A 4 -27.30 -0.97 21.41
CA SER A 4 -25.92 -0.61 21.73
C SER A 4 -24.91 -1.45 20.94
N PHE A 5 -25.19 -2.74 20.68
CA PHE A 5 -24.33 -3.64 19.91
C PHE A 5 -24.37 -3.29 18.41
N LYS A 6 -25.54 -2.84 17.90
CA LYS A 6 -25.65 -2.33 16.53
C LYS A 6 -24.92 -0.97 16.36
N ALA A 7 -25.00 -0.11 17.36
CA ALA A 7 -24.28 1.19 17.37
C ALA A 7 -22.77 0.98 17.50
N TYR A 8 -22.31 0.00 18.30
CA TYR A 8 -20.90 -0.37 18.41
C TYR A 8 -20.36 -0.96 17.09
N ARG A 9 -21.10 -1.88 16.43
CA ARG A 9 -20.72 -2.39 15.09
C ARG A 9 -20.67 -1.31 14.00
N ARG A 10 -21.49 -0.24 14.09
CA ARG A 10 -21.44 0.89 13.16
C ARG A 10 -20.24 1.80 13.37
N ARG A 11 -19.63 1.81 14.57
CA ARG A 11 -18.43 2.60 14.87
C ARG A 11 -17.12 1.95 14.45
N ILE A 12 -17.09 0.63 14.31
CA ILE A 12 -15.89 -0.10 13.94
C ILE A 12 -15.58 0.16 12.46
N MET A 13 -14.43 0.76 12.20
CA MET A 13 -13.94 1.11 10.86
C MET A 13 -14.91 1.99 10.04
N ASP A 14 -15.39 3.09 10.63
CA ASP A 14 -16.15 4.11 9.90
C ASP A 14 -15.20 5.05 9.16
N PHE A 15 -15.23 4.99 7.84
CA PHE A 15 -14.38 5.80 6.95
C PHE A 15 -15.15 6.88 6.20
N ARG A 16 -16.43 7.10 6.52
CA ARG A 16 -17.28 8.07 5.80
C ARG A 16 -16.67 9.45 5.81
N GLY A 17 -16.59 10.06 4.63
CA GLY A 17 -16.02 11.38 4.42
C GLY A 17 -14.49 11.42 4.38
N GLN A 18 -13.81 10.27 4.52
CA GLN A 18 -12.36 10.19 4.34
C GLN A 18 -11.99 10.06 2.85
N VAL A 19 -10.80 10.52 2.54
CA VAL A 19 -10.21 10.48 1.20
C VAL A 19 -8.90 9.72 1.23
N GLY A 20 -8.78 8.71 0.37
CA GLY A 20 -7.58 7.89 0.26
C GLY A 20 -6.93 7.96 -1.12
N ILE A 21 -5.60 7.89 -1.15
CA ILE A 21 -4.81 7.72 -2.37
C ILE A 21 -4.16 6.34 -2.33
N VAL A 22 -4.36 5.54 -3.39
CA VAL A 22 -3.73 4.22 -3.54
C VAL A 22 -2.85 4.24 -4.78
N THR A 23 -1.53 4.18 -4.60
CA THR A 23 -0.58 4.11 -5.71
C THR A 23 -0.45 2.67 -6.23
N GLY A 24 -0.38 2.50 -7.54
CA GLY A 24 -0.40 1.16 -8.15
C GLY A 24 -1.71 0.40 -7.90
N GLY A 25 -2.84 1.14 -7.83
CA GLY A 25 -4.14 0.63 -7.40
C GLY A 25 -4.94 -0.14 -8.44
N THR A 26 -4.39 -0.44 -9.63
CA THR A 26 -5.18 -1.01 -10.75
C THR A 26 -5.13 -2.54 -10.86
N ARG A 27 -4.28 -3.22 -10.10
CA ARG A 27 -4.17 -4.69 -10.12
C ARG A 27 -3.64 -5.24 -8.80
N GLY A 28 -3.80 -6.56 -8.62
CA GLY A 28 -3.23 -7.30 -7.48
C GLY A 28 -3.59 -6.70 -6.13
N ILE A 29 -2.60 -6.58 -5.26
CA ILE A 29 -2.75 -6.06 -3.88
C ILE A 29 -3.34 -4.64 -3.88
N GLY A 30 -2.85 -3.75 -4.74
CA GLY A 30 -3.32 -2.37 -4.79
C GLY A 30 -4.79 -2.25 -5.15
N ASN A 31 -5.28 -3.04 -6.10
CA ASN A 31 -6.71 -3.08 -6.47
C ASN A 31 -7.56 -3.63 -5.32
N ALA A 32 -7.14 -4.72 -4.68
CA ALA A 32 -7.86 -5.27 -3.54
C ALA A 32 -7.96 -4.27 -2.38
N ILE A 33 -6.88 -3.52 -2.10
CA ILE A 33 -6.88 -2.45 -1.10
C ILE A 33 -7.89 -1.35 -1.48
N ALA A 34 -7.83 -0.86 -2.73
CA ALA A 34 -8.74 0.18 -3.20
C ALA A 34 -10.20 -0.27 -3.13
N ALA A 35 -10.50 -1.51 -3.54
CA ALA A 35 -11.84 -2.08 -3.45
C ALA A 35 -12.34 -2.19 -2.00
N LYS A 36 -11.51 -2.65 -1.08
CA LYS A 36 -11.87 -2.74 0.35
C LYS A 36 -12.11 -1.37 0.98
N LEU A 37 -11.30 -0.37 0.65
CA LEU A 37 -11.50 1.00 1.13
C LEU A 37 -12.78 1.61 0.56
N ALA A 38 -13.07 1.41 -0.74
CA ALA A 38 -14.32 1.85 -1.37
C ALA A 38 -15.55 1.21 -0.71
N GLN A 39 -15.53 -0.11 -0.46
CA GLN A 39 -16.58 -0.84 0.25
C GLN A 39 -16.84 -0.31 1.68
N ARG A 40 -15.86 0.36 2.28
CA ARG A 40 -15.96 0.97 3.60
C ARG A 40 -16.34 2.45 3.57
N GLY A 41 -16.61 3.01 2.38
CA GLY A 41 -17.07 4.39 2.23
C GLY A 41 -15.96 5.43 2.07
N VAL A 42 -14.72 5.03 1.77
CA VAL A 42 -13.62 5.96 1.47
C VAL A 42 -13.76 6.48 0.04
N ASN A 43 -13.75 7.79 -0.15
CA ASN A 43 -13.53 8.38 -1.47
C ASN A 43 -12.08 8.16 -1.89
N LEU A 44 -11.81 7.85 -3.15
CA LEU A 44 -10.51 7.37 -3.57
C LEU A 44 -9.91 8.12 -4.76
N VAL A 45 -8.59 8.21 -4.75
CA VAL A 45 -7.78 8.36 -5.95
C VAL A 45 -7.04 7.05 -6.18
N VAL A 46 -7.31 6.42 -7.32
CA VAL A 46 -6.59 5.24 -7.80
C VAL A 46 -5.56 5.72 -8.81
N ALA A 47 -4.28 5.63 -8.44
CA ALA A 47 -3.19 6.11 -9.27
C ALA A 47 -2.41 4.95 -9.90
N ALA A 48 -2.15 5.06 -11.22
CA ALA A 48 -1.41 4.06 -11.99
C ALA A 48 -0.63 4.70 -13.15
N ARG A 49 0.30 3.96 -13.75
CA ARG A 49 1.14 4.45 -14.85
C ARG A 49 0.36 4.79 -16.12
N THR A 50 -0.77 4.14 -16.36
CA THR A 50 -1.63 4.43 -17.50
C THR A 50 -2.95 5.03 -17.01
N ARG A 51 -3.43 6.05 -17.75
CA ARG A 51 -4.68 6.75 -17.43
C ARG A 51 -5.88 5.82 -17.64
N GLU A 52 -5.84 5.03 -18.67
CA GLU A 52 -6.92 4.12 -19.08
C GLU A 52 -7.21 3.10 -17.98
N ALA A 53 -6.17 2.40 -17.48
CA ALA A 53 -6.33 1.43 -16.40
C ALA A 53 -6.80 2.08 -15.10
N ALA A 54 -6.33 3.30 -14.79
CA ALA A 54 -6.78 4.02 -13.61
C ALA A 54 -8.26 4.42 -13.70
N HIS A 55 -8.72 4.89 -14.87
CA HIS A 55 -10.13 5.27 -15.11
C HIS A 55 -11.06 4.05 -15.08
N GLU A 56 -10.67 2.93 -15.68
CA GLU A 56 -11.45 1.69 -15.69
C GLU A 56 -11.72 1.20 -14.26
N VAL A 57 -10.66 1.13 -13.44
CA VAL A 57 -10.81 0.72 -12.04
C VAL A 57 -11.61 1.75 -11.24
N ALA A 58 -11.40 3.03 -11.44
CA ALA A 58 -12.17 4.07 -10.76
C ALA A 58 -13.67 3.95 -11.06
N ALA A 59 -14.03 3.73 -12.32
CA ALA A 59 -15.44 3.53 -12.73
C ALA A 59 -16.05 2.30 -12.03
N SER A 60 -15.33 1.18 -11.98
CA SER A 60 -15.76 -0.02 -11.27
C SER A 60 -15.99 0.21 -9.77
N LEU A 61 -15.05 0.90 -9.11
CA LEU A 61 -15.11 1.14 -7.67
C LEU A 61 -16.20 2.15 -7.28
N SER A 62 -16.57 3.06 -8.16
CA SER A 62 -17.66 4.03 -7.93
C SER A 62 -19.01 3.36 -7.68
N ASN A 63 -19.20 2.10 -8.11
CA ASN A 63 -20.39 1.30 -7.84
C ASN A 63 -20.61 1.03 -6.33
N HIS A 64 -19.62 1.27 -5.49
CA HIS A 64 -19.76 1.19 -4.02
C HIS A 64 -20.38 2.45 -3.39
N GLY A 65 -20.83 3.43 -4.19
CA GLY A 65 -21.45 4.65 -3.70
C GLY A 65 -20.45 5.68 -3.17
N VAL A 66 -19.19 5.56 -3.55
CA VAL A 66 -18.11 6.51 -3.22
C VAL A 66 -17.62 7.21 -4.48
N LYS A 67 -17.05 8.40 -4.32
CA LYS A 67 -16.40 9.10 -5.43
C LYS A 67 -14.99 8.57 -5.64
N VAL A 68 -14.68 8.17 -6.86
CA VAL A 68 -13.35 7.63 -7.20
C VAL A 68 -12.79 8.35 -8.43
N LEU A 69 -11.56 8.83 -8.33
CA LEU A 69 -10.80 9.38 -9.45
C LEU A 69 -9.73 8.39 -9.89
N GLY A 70 -9.66 8.15 -11.19
CA GLY A 70 -8.53 7.45 -11.81
C GLY A 70 -7.50 8.45 -12.31
N MET A 71 -6.23 8.33 -11.87
CA MET A 71 -5.20 9.29 -12.26
C MET A 71 -3.94 8.59 -12.76
N LYS A 72 -3.32 9.16 -13.81
CA LYS A 72 -1.98 8.74 -14.23
C LYS A 72 -0.96 9.23 -13.22
N LEU A 73 -0.04 8.33 -12.81
CA LEU A 73 1.04 8.64 -11.90
C LEU A 73 2.24 7.71 -12.14
N ASP A 74 3.38 8.29 -12.46
CA ASP A 74 4.68 7.71 -12.20
C ASP A 74 5.18 8.22 -10.83
N VAL A 75 5.24 7.34 -9.84
CA VAL A 75 5.63 7.70 -8.46
C VAL A 75 7.09 8.16 -8.35
N SER A 76 7.94 7.87 -9.33
CA SER A 76 9.34 8.34 -9.39
C SER A 76 9.48 9.78 -9.89
N ASN A 77 8.41 10.34 -10.50
CA ASN A 77 8.35 11.69 -11.02
C ASN A 77 7.71 12.64 -9.99
N ALA A 78 8.50 13.57 -9.46
CA ALA A 78 8.04 14.49 -8.43
C ALA A 78 6.90 15.42 -8.88
N GLU A 79 6.92 15.88 -10.15
CA GLU A 79 5.90 16.77 -10.70
C GLU A 79 4.57 16.05 -10.89
N GLU A 80 4.59 14.79 -11.37
CA GLU A 80 3.38 13.97 -11.48
C GLU A 80 2.79 13.67 -10.08
N VAL A 81 3.63 13.42 -9.08
CA VAL A 81 3.19 13.23 -7.69
C VAL A 81 2.52 14.50 -7.18
N GLU A 82 3.17 15.66 -7.26
CA GLU A 82 2.62 16.94 -6.81
C GLU A 82 1.26 17.21 -7.45
N LYS A 83 1.15 17.04 -8.76
CA LYS A 83 -0.08 17.23 -9.52
C LYS A 83 -1.23 16.33 -9.04
N VAL A 84 -0.95 15.04 -8.78
CA VAL A 84 -1.98 14.12 -8.27
C VAL A 84 -2.52 14.58 -6.90
N PHE A 85 -1.62 15.02 -6.03
CA PHE A 85 -2.02 15.51 -4.71
C PHE A 85 -2.76 16.85 -4.80
N GLU A 86 -2.38 17.76 -5.70
CA GLU A 86 -3.10 19.01 -5.95
C GLU A 86 -4.53 18.76 -6.47
N GLU A 87 -4.66 17.89 -7.47
CA GLU A 87 -5.98 17.55 -8.02
C GLU A 87 -6.85 16.84 -6.97
N THR A 88 -6.25 16.00 -6.11
CA THR A 88 -6.96 15.39 -4.98
C THR A 88 -7.47 16.45 -4.01
N ARG A 89 -6.63 17.42 -3.61
CA ARG A 89 -7.04 18.55 -2.76
C ARG A 89 -8.16 19.36 -3.37
N LYS A 90 -8.05 19.68 -4.64
CA LYS A 90 -9.06 20.47 -5.37
C LYS A 90 -10.40 19.74 -5.41
N GLU A 91 -10.40 18.44 -5.59
CA GLU A 91 -11.60 17.64 -5.77
C GLU A 91 -12.31 17.29 -4.46
N PHE A 92 -11.54 16.97 -3.42
CA PHE A 92 -12.06 16.43 -2.17
C PHE A 92 -11.83 17.33 -0.95
N GLY A 93 -10.93 18.32 -1.05
CA GLY A 93 -10.62 19.24 0.05
C GLY A 93 -9.75 18.66 1.17
N ARG A 94 -9.43 17.34 1.12
CA ARG A 94 -8.70 16.63 2.17
C ARG A 94 -7.97 15.39 1.64
N ILE A 95 -6.98 14.92 2.40
CA ILE A 95 -6.28 13.64 2.17
C ILE A 95 -6.05 12.98 3.53
N ASP A 96 -6.71 11.84 3.77
CA ASP A 96 -6.68 11.16 5.07
C ASP A 96 -5.83 9.90 5.07
N ILE A 97 -5.81 9.20 3.94
CA ILE A 97 -5.16 7.90 3.80
C ILE A 97 -4.23 7.94 2.59
N LEU A 98 -3.00 7.51 2.79
CA LEU A 98 -2.07 7.22 1.69
C LEU A 98 -1.63 5.77 1.77
N VAL A 99 -1.84 5.02 0.69
CA VAL A 99 -1.30 3.67 0.54
C VAL A 99 -0.22 3.68 -0.54
N ASN A 100 1.03 3.60 -0.13
CA ASN A 100 2.19 3.45 -1.00
C ASN A 100 2.34 1.97 -1.37
N ASN A 101 1.70 1.58 -2.48
CA ASN A 101 1.72 0.20 -2.96
C ASN A 101 2.47 0.05 -4.30
N ALA A 102 2.62 1.12 -5.09
CA ALA A 102 3.35 1.05 -6.35
C ALA A 102 4.75 0.46 -6.16
N GLY A 103 5.11 -0.48 -7.02
CA GLY A 103 6.42 -1.13 -6.96
C GLY A 103 6.66 -2.05 -8.16
N ILE A 104 7.93 -2.31 -8.41
CA ILE A 104 8.41 -3.22 -9.44
C ILE A 104 9.51 -4.14 -8.89
N THR A 105 9.75 -5.24 -9.60
CA THR A 105 10.96 -6.04 -9.49
C THR A 105 11.74 -5.99 -10.80
N LYS A 106 13.07 -6.08 -10.72
CA LYS A 106 13.98 -6.34 -11.84
C LYS A 106 15.05 -7.29 -11.32
N ASP A 107 14.72 -8.57 -11.37
CA ASP A 107 15.49 -9.63 -10.75
C ASP A 107 16.76 -9.96 -11.55
N GLY A 108 17.84 -10.25 -10.86
CA GLY A 108 19.12 -10.64 -11.43
C GLY A 108 20.14 -10.91 -10.31
N LEU A 109 21.01 -11.91 -10.51
CA LEU A 109 22.10 -12.15 -9.56
C LEU A 109 23.00 -10.92 -9.46
N LEU A 110 23.50 -10.59 -8.28
CA LEU A 110 24.26 -9.38 -7.99
C LEU A 110 25.38 -9.12 -9.01
N MET A 111 26.14 -10.14 -9.37
CA MET A 111 27.24 -10.05 -10.33
C MET A 111 26.80 -9.63 -11.75
N ARG A 112 25.51 -9.83 -12.09
CA ARG A 112 24.93 -9.52 -13.41
C ARG A 112 23.89 -8.41 -13.34
N MET A 113 23.63 -7.87 -12.14
CA MET A 113 22.64 -6.82 -11.95
C MET A 113 23.18 -5.52 -12.53
N ARG A 114 22.42 -4.97 -13.48
CA ARG A 114 22.78 -3.71 -14.13
C ARG A 114 22.38 -2.53 -13.25
N GLU A 115 23.14 -1.45 -13.31
CA GLU A 115 22.88 -0.22 -12.55
C GLU A 115 21.51 0.37 -12.88
N ASP A 116 21.10 0.38 -14.15
CA ASP A 116 19.76 0.83 -14.56
C ASP A 116 18.61 0.00 -13.98
N ALA A 117 18.84 -1.29 -13.73
CA ALA A 117 17.86 -2.15 -13.07
C ALA A 117 17.78 -1.87 -11.56
N TRP A 118 18.94 -1.58 -10.93
CA TRP A 118 19.02 -1.13 -9.54
C TRP A 118 18.30 0.21 -9.36
N ASP A 119 18.66 1.23 -10.14
CA ASP A 119 18.12 2.57 -10.04
C ASP A 119 16.61 2.61 -10.25
N ALA A 120 16.11 1.92 -11.28
CA ALA A 120 14.68 1.86 -11.55
C ALA A 120 13.88 1.26 -10.37
N VAL A 121 14.42 0.25 -9.66
CA VAL A 121 13.77 -0.34 -8.49
C VAL A 121 13.84 0.62 -7.30
N MET A 122 14.97 1.27 -7.06
CA MET A 122 15.11 2.25 -5.98
C MET A 122 14.24 3.48 -6.20
N ASP A 123 14.17 4.00 -7.42
CA ASP A 123 13.37 5.17 -7.77
C ASP A 123 11.88 4.91 -7.58
N ILE A 124 11.37 3.78 -8.07
CA ILE A 124 9.94 3.50 -7.97
C ILE A 124 9.57 3.04 -6.56
N ASN A 125 10.30 2.07 -5.99
CA ASN A 125 9.88 1.42 -4.75
C ASN A 125 10.17 2.26 -3.50
N LEU A 126 11.28 3.00 -3.46
CA LEU A 126 11.70 3.74 -2.26
C LEU A 126 11.54 5.25 -2.42
N LYS A 127 12.09 5.85 -3.48
CA LYS A 127 11.94 7.29 -3.74
C LYS A 127 10.47 7.65 -3.98
N GLY A 128 9.71 6.80 -4.69
CA GLY A 128 8.28 7.01 -4.88
C GLY A 128 7.50 7.07 -3.56
N VAL A 129 7.82 6.19 -2.60
CA VAL A 129 7.25 6.22 -1.24
C VAL A 129 7.59 7.55 -0.53
N PHE A 130 8.83 8.00 -0.64
CA PHE A 130 9.26 9.30 -0.10
C PHE A 130 8.47 10.45 -0.73
N LEU A 131 8.40 10.53 -2.05
CA LEU A 131 7.74 11.63 -2.75
C LEU A 131 6.24 11.71 -2.38
N CYS A 132 5.51 10.60 -2.46
CA CYS A 132 4.10 10.55 -2.12
C CYS A 132 3.85 10.88 -0.63
N SER A 133 4.67 10.34 0.27
CA SER A 133 4.53 10.63 1.71
C SER A 133 4.80 12.09 2.02
N ARG A 134 5.82 12.71 1.39
CA ARG A 134 6.14 14.12 1.53
C ARG A 134 4.98 15.03 1.13
N GLU A 135 4.26 14.69 0.08
CA GLU A 135 3.06 15.45 -0.32
C GLU A 135 1.89 15.21 0.66
N ALA A 136 1.66 13.96 1.08
CA ALA A 136 0.57 13.64 1.99
C ALA A 136 0.69 14.36 3.34
N VAL A 137 1.88 14.39 3.93
CA VAL A 137 2.07 15.00 5.25
C VAL A 137 1.80 16.50 5.28
N LYS A 138 1.88 17.21 4.13
CA LYS A 138 1.52 18.64 4.02
C LYS A 138 0.05 18.88 4.42
N ASP A 139 -0.85 18.02 3.95
CA ASP A 139 -2.29 18.11 4.24
C ASP A 139 -2.62 17.49 5.59
N MET A 140 -2.12 16.30 5.85
CA MET A 140 -2.37 15.55 7.09
C MET A 140 -1.91 16.34 8.33
N THR A 141 -0.80 17.09 8.23
CA THR A 141 -0.30 17.95 9.32
C THR A 141 -1.28 19.09 9.64
N LYS A 142 -1.86 19.72 8.62
CA LYS A 142 -2.86 20.79 8.79
C LYS A 142 -4.17 20.23 9.37
N GLN A 143 -4.57 19.05 8.91
CA GLN A 143 -5.77 18.34 9.39
C GLN A 143 -5.59 17.76 10.80
N ARG A 144 -4.36 17.60 11.29
CA ARG A 144 -4.01 16.86 12.51
C ARG A 144 -4.56 15.42 12.50
N TYR A 145 -4.58 14.81 11.34
CA TYR A 145 -5.02 13.45 11.09
C TYR A 145 -4.39 12.92 9.81
N GLY A 146 -3.93 11.69 9.83
CA GLY A 146 -3.43 10.98 8.66
C GLY A 146 -3.11 9.52 8.94
N ARG A 147 -3.18 8.71 7.89
CA ARG A 147 -2.84 7.28 7.88
C ARG A 147 -1.98 7.00 6.66
N ILE A 148 -0.71 6.70 6.87
CA ILE A 148 0.21 6.32 5.79
C ILE A 148 0.53 4.83 5.96
N ILE A 149 0.22 4.04 4.94
CA ILE A 149 0.50 2.61 4.92
C ILE A 149 1.42 2.30 3.75
N ASN A 150 2.60 1.78 4.06
CA ASN A 150 3.62 1.44 3.08
C ASN A 150 3.62 -0.07 2.83
N ILE A 151 3.56 -0.50 1.57
CA ILE A 151 3.66 -1.93 1.23
C ILE A 151 5.14 -2.28 1.04
N THR A 152 5.69 -2.98 2.03
CA THR A 152 7.03 -3.57 1.96
C THR A 152 6.98 -5.01 1.44
N SER A 153 7.76 -5.93 1.95
CA SER A 153 7.79 -7.34 1.58
C SER A 153 8.51 -8.16 2.64
N VAL A 154 8.20 -9.43 2.73
CA VAL A 154 9.01 -10.39 3.50
C VAL A 154 10.47 -10.41 3.03
N ALA A 155 10.73 -10.14 1.74
CA ALA A 155 12.08 -10.03 1.18
C ALA A 155 12.94 -8.92 1.81
N ALA A 156 12.33 -7.93 2.45
CA ALA A 156 13.03 -6.89 3.22
C ALA A 156 13.74 -7.45 4.47
N PHE A 157 13.32 -8.60 4.96
CA PHE A 157 13.76 -9.21 6.22
C PHE A 157 14.56 -10.47 6.00
N MET A 158 14.13 -11.31 5.05
CA MET A 158 14.77 -12.59 4.76
C MET A 158 15.84 -12.48 3.67
N GLY A 159 15.75 -11.47 2.80
CA GLY A 159 16.45 -11.46 1.54
C GLY A 159 15.83 -12.46 0.56
N ASN A 160 16.16 -12.32 -0.72
CA ASN A 160 15.80 -13.30 -1.75
C ASN A 160 16.88 -13.32 -2.84
N PRO A 161 17.47 -14.46 -3.17
CA PRO A 161 18.46 -14.54 -4.25
C PRO A 161 17.95 -13.90 -5.55
N GLY A 162 18.79 -13.06 -6.17
CA GLY A 162 18.43 -12.33 -7.37
C GLY A 162 17.65 -11.04 -7.15
N GLN A 163 17.31 -10.68 -5.91
CA GLN A 163 16.52 -9.49 -5.57
C GLN A 163 17.27 -8.49 -4.68
N ALA A 164 18.56 -8.30 -4.88
CA ALA A 164 19.36 -7.38 -4.07
C ALA A 164 18.78 -5.95 -4.08
N ASN A 165 18.40 -5.42 -5.26
CA ASN A 165 17.73 -4.13 -5.43
C ASN A 165 16.35 -4.08 -4.77
N TYR A 166 15.53 -5.09 -4.99
CA TYR A 166 14.17 -5.17 -4.44
C TYR A 166 14.21 -5.25 -2.91
N SER A 167 14.99 -6.18 -2.36
CA SER A 167 15.14 -6.34 -0.91
C SER A 167 15.68 -5.08 -0.24
N ALA A 168 16.69 -4.44 -0.83
CA ALA A 168 17.23 -3.17 -0.34
C ALA A 168 16.17 -2.06 -0.34
N SER A 169 15.41 -1.92 -1.45
CA SER A 169 14.34 -0.91 -1.54
C SER A 169 13.25 -1.15 -0.50
N LYS A 170 12.82 -2.41 -0.30
CA LYS A 170 11.77 -2.76 0.66
C LYS A 170 12.25 -2.68 2.12
N ALA A 171 13.53 -2.94 2.39
CA ALA A 171 14.13 -2.70 3.70
C ALA A 171 14.25 -1.19 4.01
N GLY A 172 14.60 -0.37 3.01
CA GLY A 172 14.61 1.09 3.12
C GLY A 172 13.24 1.66 3.53
N ILE A 173 12.14 1.09 3.02
CA ILE A 173 10.77 1.47 3.43
C ILE A 173 10.55 1.26 4.93
N VAL A 174 11.13 0.23 5.52
CA VAL A 174 10.98 -0.05 6.97
C VAL A 174 11.62 1.06 7.81
N GLY A 175 12.86 1.45 7.47
CA GLY A 175 13.55 2.57 8.12
C GLY A 175 12.80 3.89 7.94
N PHE A 176 12.38 4.18 6.70
CA PHE A 176 11.57 5.35 6.37
C PHE A 176 10.27 5.40 7.19
N THR A 177 9.51 4.29 7.26
CA THR A 177 8.28 4.18 8.04
C THR A 177 8.48 4.57 9.50
N LYS A 178 9.52 4.05 10.14
CA LYS A 178 9.81 4.32 11.56
C LYS A 178 10.20 5.78 11.80
N THR A 179 10.95 6.37 10.89
CA THR A 179 11.38 7.78 10.99
C THR A 179 10.19 8.72 10.84
N VAL A 180 9.42 8.58 9.77
CA VAL A 180 8.26 9.45 9.50
C VAL A 180 7.18 9.28 10.57
N ALA A 181 7.01 8.06 11.12
CA ALA A 181 6.11 7.83 12.26
C ALA A 181 6.49 8.69 13.48
N ARG A 182 7.79 8.78 13.82
CA ARG A 182 8.27 9.60 14.93
C ARG A 182 8.12 11.09 14.69
N GLU A 183 8.41 11.55 13.47
CA GLU A 183 8.33 12.96 13.10
C GLU A 183 6.90 13.51 13.17
N TYR A 184 5.91 12.70 12.77
CA TYR A 184 4.54 13.18 12.59
C TYR A 184 3.52 12.66 13.62
N ALA A 185 3.92 11.83 14.59
CA ALA A 185 3.03 11.33 15.65
C ALA A 185 2.33 12.46 16.40
N VAL A 186 3.06 13.55 16.74
CA VAL A 186 2.53 14.73 17.44
C VAL A 186 1.45 15.47 16.64
N ARG A 187 1.30 15.16 15.36
CA ARG A 187 0.28 15.70 14.47
C ARG A 187 -0.91 14.74 14.27
N GLY A 188 -0.99 13.65 15.04
CA GLY A 188 -2.06 12.67 14.90
C GLY A 188 -1.97 11.80 13.64
N ILE A 189 -0.76 11.72 13.03
CA ILE A 189 -0.50 10.93 11.84
C ILE A 189 0.16 9.61 12.25
N THR A 190 -0.39 8.48 11.81
CA THR A 190 0.26 7.19 11.97
C THR A 190 0.88 6.74 10.65
N VAL A 191 2.06 6.14 10.73
CA VAL A 191 2.79 5.62 9.58
C VAL A 191 3.21 4.20 9.88
N ASN A 192 2.67 3.25 9.12
CA ASN A 192 2.93 1.82 9.31
C ASN A 192 3.29 1.16 7.98
N ALA A 193 3.81 -0.05 8.05
CA ALA A 193 4.08 -0.87 6.89
C ALA A 193 3.35 -2.21 6.98
N VAL A 194 3.02 -2.78 5.83
CA VAL A 194 2.56 -4.16 5.70
C VAL A 194 3.62 -4.90 4.87
N ALA A 195 4.03 -6.08 5.35
CA ALA A 195 5.02 -6.95 4.71
C ALA A 195 4.34 -8.23 4.21
N PRO A 196 3.86 -8.27 2.97
CA PRO A 196 3.31 -9.50 2.40
C PRO A 196 4.40 -10.56 2.22
N GLY A 197 4.01 -11.84 2.38
CA GLY A 197 4.76 -13.00 1.90
C GLY A 197 4.43 -13.34 0.45
N PHE A 198 4.34 -14.64 0.15
CA PHE A 198 3.87 -15.09 -1.15
C PHE A 198 2.36 -14.95 -1.25
N ILE A 199 1.91 -14.09 -2.17
CA ILE A 199 0.50 -13.77 -2.40
C ILE A 199 0.08 -14.26 -3.78
N GLU A 200 -1.09 -14.90 -3.87
CA GLU A 200 -1.70 -15.31 -5.14
C GLU A 200 -2.01 -14.08 -5.99
N THR A 201 -1.35 -14.00 -7.12
CA THR A 201 -1.48 -12.93 -8.12
C THR A 201 -1.20 -13.51 -9.49
N ALA A 202 -1.52 -12.79 -10.56
CA ALA A 202 -1.17 -13.20 -11.91
C ALA A 202 0.34 -13.51 -12.07
N MET A 203 1.20 -12.97 -11.22
CA MET A 203 2.64 -13.24 -11.23
C MET A 203 2.97 -14.64 -10.67
N THR A 204 2.25 -15.09 -9.67
CA THR A 204 2.43 -16.43 -9.06
C THR A 204 1.67 -17.52 -9.80
N ASP A 205 0.62 -17.16 -10.55
CA ASP A 205 -0.22 -18.14 -11.25
C ASP A 205 0.53 -18.87 -12.37
N VAL A 206 1.50 -18.22 -12.98
CA VAL A 206 2.32 -18.78 -14.07
C VAL A 206 3.45 -19.71 -13.60
N LEU A 207 3.68 -19.81 -12.28
CA LEU A 207 4.72 -20.68 -11.74
C LEU A 207 4.35 -22.16 -11.88
N PRO A 208 5.31 -23.04 -12.22
CA PRO A 208 5.11 -24.50 -12.24
C PRO A 208 4.64 -25.04 -10.88
N ALA A 209 3.81 -26.11 -10.90
CA ALA A 209 3.21 -26.69 -9.70
C ALA A 209 4.24 -27.11 -8.64
N ASN A 210 5.33 -27.75 -9.07
CA ASN A 210 6.42 -28.17 -8.18
C ASN A 210 7.09 -26.99 -7.48
N ILE A 211 7.28 -25.85 -8.16
CA ILE A 211 7.82 -24.64 -7.55
C ILE A 211 6.83 -24.07 -6.54
N LYS A 212 5.53 -24.04 -6.88
CA LYS A 212 4.48 -23.60 -5.94
C LYS A 212 4.45 -24.45 -4.68
N ASP A 213 4.58 -25.77 -4.83
CA ASP A 213 4.56 -26.69 -3.69
C ASP A 213 5.80 -26.52 -2.80
N ASP A 214 6.97 -26.29 -3.37
CA ASP A 214 8.17 -26.02 -2.59
C ASP A 214 8.08 -24.67 -1.86
N MET A 215 7.51 -23.65 -2.49
CA MET A 215 7.26 -22.36 -1.85
C MET A 215 6.25 -22.47 -0.69
N LYS A 216 5.18 -23.30 -0.84
CA LYS A 216 4.21 -23.54 0.23
C LYS A 216 4.83 -24.22 1.45
N LYS A 217 5.82 -25.11 1.27
CA LYS A 217 6.56 -25.75 2.38
C LYS A 217 7.27 -24.74 3.30
N MET A 218 7.64 -23.56 2.75
CA MET A 218 8.26 -22.49 3.54
C MET A 218 7.25 -21.66 4.35
N ILE A 219 5.96 -21.90 4.16
CA ILE A 219 4.89 -21.14 4.81
C ILE A 219 4.23 -22.02 5.88
N PRO A 220 4.35 -21.74 7.17
CA PRO A 220 3.72 -22.54 8.23
C PRO A 220 2.22 -22.77 8.06
N LEU A 221 1.45 -21.79 7.51
CA LEU A 221 0.05 -21.99 7.18
C LEU A 221 -0.20 -22.88 5.95
N GLY A 222 0.83 -23.33 5.24
CA GLY A 222 0.76 -24.28 4.13
C GLY A 222 0.06 -23.77 2.86
N ARG A 223 -0.23 -22.48 2.76
CA ARG A 223 -0.86 -21.86 1.60
C ARG A 223 -0.27 -20.50 1.27
N PHE A 224 -0.40 -20.09 0.05
CA PHE A 224 -0.18 -18.68 -0.29
C PHE A 224 -1.27 -17.81 0.35
N GLY A 225 -0.91 -16.57 0.66
CA GLY A 225 -1.88 -15.55 1.03
C GLY A 225 -2.66 -15.08 -0.20
N THR A 226 -3.83 -14.51 0.03
CA THR A 226 -4.61 -13.82 -1.00
C THR A 226 -4.35 -12.32 -0.97
N VAL A 227 -4.69 -11.63 -2.05
CA VAL A 227 -4.66 -10.14 -2.06
C VAL A 227 -5.60 -9.57 -0.98
N ASP A 228 -6.66 -10.30 -0.63
CA ASP A 228 -7.61 -9.95 0.41
C ASP A 228 -6.99 -10.02 1.81
N ASP A 229 -6.15 -11.02 2.10
CA ASP A 229 -5.42 -11.14 3.37
C ASP A 229 -4.59 -9.87 3.64
N VAL A 230 -3.91 -9.36 2.59
CA VAL A 230 -3.13 -8.13 2.68
C VAL A 230 -4.02 -6.89 2.81
N ALA A 231 -5.09 -6.81 2.01
CA ALA A 231 -5.99 -5.67 2.00
C ALA A 231 -6.69 -5.48 3.36
N GLN A 232 -7.05 -6.55 4.07
CA GLN A 232 -7.63 -6.47 5.42
C GLN A 232 -6.67 -5.81 6.42
N ALA A 233 -5.39 -6.18 6.41
CA ALA A 233 -4.39 -5.57 7.28
C ALA A 233 -4.21 -4.07 6.99
N VAL A 234 -4.21 -3.70 5.69
CA VAL A 234 -4.12 -2.29 5.27
C VAL A 234 -5.35 -1.49 5.73
N VAL A 235 -6.56 -2.03 5.54
CA VAL A 235 -7.81 -1.37 5.97
C VAL A 235 -7.83 -1.20 7.48
N PHE A 236 -7.38 -2.20 8.25
CA PHE A 236 -7.27 -2.07 9.70
C PHE A 236 -6.31 -0.93 10.08
N LEU A 237 -5.10 -0.87 9.52
CA LEU A 237 -4.13 0.18 9.81
C LEU A 237 -4.58 1.57 9.33
N ALA A 238 -5.42 1.64 8.30
CA ALA A 238 -6.01 2.89 7.81
C ALA A 238 -7.15 3.38 8.68
N SER A 239 -7.73 2.52 9.53
CA SER A 239 -8.90 2.84 10.34
C SER A 239 -8.57 3.76 11.53
N PRO A 240 -9.56 4.48 12.07
CA PRO A 240 -9.43 5.17 13.35
C PRO A 240 -9.05 4.24 14.50
N ASP A 241 -9.48 2.97 14.46
CA ASP A 241 -9.25 1.98 15.52
C ASP A 241 -7.75 1.63 15.68
N ALA A 242 -6.95 1.80 14.62
CA ALA A 242 -5.49 1.66 14.67
C ALA A 242 -4.76 2.94 15.10
N GLY A 243 -5.46 3.92 15.69
CA GLY A 243 -4.91 5.24 16.02
C GLY A 243 -3.75 5.24 17.01
N TYR A 244 -3.51 4.15 17.75
CA TYR A 244 -2.38 3.99 18.67
C TYR A 244 -1.26 3.08 18.12
N ILE A 245 -1.37 2.70 16.83
CA ILE A 245 -0.37 1.86 16.14
C ILE A 245 0.39 2.75 15.16
N THR A 246 1.68 2.97 15.40
CA THR A 246 2.56 3.72 14.50
C THR A 246 3.98 3.19 14.52
N GLY A 247 4.71 3.32 13.39
CA GLY A 247 6.07 2.82 13.23
C GLY A 247 6.18 1.29 13.13
N GLN A 248 5.05 0.57 13.00
CA GLN A 248 5.02 -0.89 13.00
C GLN A 248 5.10 -1.48 11.59
N VAL A 249 5.58 -2.70 11.52
CA VAL A 249 5.51 -3.54 10.33
C VAL A 249 4.63 -4.75 10.65
N ILE A 250 3.50 -4.86 9.96
CA ILE A 250 2.61 -6.02 10.10
C ILE A 250 2.96 -7.04 9.02
N HIS A 251 3.43 -8.21 9.44
CA HIS A 251 3.74 -9.32 8.54
C HIS A 251 2.46 -10.06 8.17
N VAL A 252 2.18 -10.15 6.84
CA VAL A 252 1.04 -10.90 6.28
C VAL A 252 1.63 -11.96 5.35
N ASN A 253 2.21 -13.02 5.95
CA ASN A 253 3.07 -13.96 5.25
C ASN A 253 2.84 -15.44 5.65
N GLY A 254 1.77 -15.71 6.41
CA GLY A 254 1.45 -17.09 6.85
C GLY A 254 2.48 -17.71 7.80
N GLY A 255 3.28 -16.90 8.49
CA GLY A 255 4.34 -17.35 9.40
C GLY A 255 5.70 -17.60 8.72
N MET A 256 5.83 -17.28 7.42
CA MET A 256 7.09 -17.46 6.69
C MET A 256 8.26 -16.69 7.32
N TYR A 257 7.97 -15.57 7.94
CA TYR A 257 8.88 -14.78 8.76
C TYR A 257 8.13 -14.30 10.01
N MET A 258 8.74 -14.57 11.17
CA MET A 258 8.23 -14.20 12.49
C MET A 258 9.30 -13.46 13.31
#